data_f80dac86b69e4a27b028237fd5a619eb
#
_entry.id   f80dac86b69e4a27b028237fd5a619eb
#
_cell.length_a   1.000
_cell.length_b   1.000
_cell.length_c   1.000
_cell.angle_alpha   90.00
_cell.angle_beta   90.00
_cell.angle_gamma   90.00
#
_symmetry.space_group_name_H-M   'P 1'
#
loop_
_entity.id
_entity.type
_entity.pdbx_description
1 polymer ?
#
loop_
_entity_poly.entity_id
_entity_poly.type
_entity_poly.pdbx_seq_one_letter_code
_entity_poly.pdbx_strand_id
1 'polypeptide(L)'
;MILADVNALVYAFRPQTSLHTLARDALTAYRDRGELVVLTDVATSFVRIVTDDRISRDRDTFSAAMEFLDALTADARLLREARISRWNVFRELGAKVNISGPLVPDALLAATSIDFGAALVTADRDFLSFPGLRVHLMTSVGIVDHAVM
;
A
#
# COMPACT_ATOMS: atom_id res chain seq x y z
N MET A 1 -7.38 -3.94 -10.64
CA MET A 1 -6.68 -2.78 -10.03
C MET A 1 -6.23 -3.19 -8.65
N ILE A 2 -4.97 -2.91 -8.32
CA ILE A 2 -4.31 -3.26 -7.06
C ILE A 2 -3.68 -1.99 -6.50
N LEU A 3 -4.11 -1.54 -5.33
CA LEU A 3 -3.46 -0.46 -4.59
C LEU A 3 -2.29 -1.02 -3.77
N ALA A 4 -1.14 -0.35 -3.83
CA ALA A 4 -0.01 -0.66 -2.95
C ALA A 4 -0.17 0.05 -1.60
N ASP A 5 0.02 -0.71 -0.52
CA ASP A 5 0.25 -0.14 0.80
C ASP A 5 1.71 0.30 0.95
N VAL A 6 1.98 1.19 1.89
CA VAL A 6 3.33 1.73 2.13
C VAL A 6 4.33 0.63 2.50
N ASN A 7 3.93 -0.37 3.28
CA ASN A 7 4.82 -1.47 3.63
C ASN A 7 5.21 -2.32 2.42
N ALA A 8 4.32 -2.50 1.43
CA ALA A 8 4.65 -3.19 0.19
C ALA A 8 5.75 -2.47 -0.59
N LEU A 9 5.70 -1.13 -0.64
CA LEU A 9 6.76 -0.32 -1.26
C LEU A 9 8.08 -0.41 -0.49
N VAL A 10 8.05 -0.33 0.84
CA VAL A 10 9.24 -0.42 1.70
C VAL A 10 9.91 -1.79 1.55
N TYR A 11 9.14 -2.88 1.57
CA TYR A 11 9.70 -4.23 1.36
C TYR A 11 10.29 -4.39 -0.05
N ALA A 12 9.61 -3.90 -1.08
CA ALA A 12 10.13 -3.97 -2.45
C ALA A 12 11.41 -3.13 -2.64
N PHE A 13 11.57 -2.05 -1.89
CA PHE A 13 12.72 -1.15 -1.96
C PHE A 13 13.94 -1.68 -1.19
N ARG A 14 13.74 -2.30 -0.01
CA ARG A 14 14.82 -2.68 0.92
C ARG A 14 15.23 -4.15 0.78
N PRO A 15 16.40 -4.47 0.15
CA PRO A 15 16.84 -5.84 -0.12
C PRO A 15 17.06 -6.69 1.14
N GLN A 16 17.33 -6.06 2.29
CA GLN A 16 17.60 -6.73 3.57
C GLN A 16 16.33 -7.26 4.26
N THR A 17 15.13 -6.91 3.78
CA THR A 17 13.88 -7.36 4.38
C THR A 17 13.50 -8.77 3.93
N SER A 18 12.84 -9.53 4.80
CA SER A 18 12.46 -10.93 4.52
C SER A 18 11.43 -11.06 3.39
N LEU A 19 10.62 -10.03 3.15
CA LEU A 19 9.61 -10.01 2.09
C LEU A 19 10.07 -9.28 0.83
N HIS A 20 11.34 -8.87 0.72
CA HIS A 20 11.84 -8.08 -0.40
C HIS A 20 11.54 -8.71 -1.76
N THR A 21 11.97 -9.95 -1.96
CA THR A 21 11.79 -10.63 -3.26
C THR A 21 10.32 -10.77 -3.60
N LEU A 22 9.49 -11.18 -2.65
CA LEU A 22 8.05 -11.34 -2.85
C LEU A 22 7.39 -10.00 -3.22
N ALA A 23 7.67 -8.93 -2.46
CA ALA A 23 7.08 -7.62 -2.69
C ALA A 23 7.53 -7.04 -4.05
N ARG A 24 8.82 -7.09 -4.34
CA ARG A 24 9.37 -6.61 -5.62
C ARG A 24 8.73 -7.33 -6.81
N ASP A 25 8.69 -8.65 -6.77
CA ASP A 25 8.19 -9.46 -7.87
C ASP A 25 6.68 -9.26 -8.06
N ALA A 26 5.93 -9.15 -6.97
CA ALA A 26 4.49 -8.89 -7.00
C ALA A 26 4.18 -7.49 -7.58
N LEU A 27 4.83 -6.43 -7.08
CA LEU A 27 4.61 -5.07 -7.58
C LEU A 27 5.02 -4.93 -9.03
N THR A 28 6.13 -5.58 -9.44
CA THR A 28 6.56 -5.63 -10.84
C THR A 28 5.51 -6.31 -11.71
N ALA A 29 5.00 -7.46 -11.29
CA ALA A 29 3.97 -8.19 -12.04
C ALA A 29 2.65 -7.39 -12.15
N TYR A 30 2.22 -6.72 -11.08
CA TYR A 30 1.03 -5.86 -11.12
C TYR A 30 1.23 -4.64 -12.03
N ARG A 31 2.43 -4.02 -11.98
CA ARG A 31 2.80 -2.93 -12.88
C ARG A 31 2.75 -3.38 -14.35
N ASP A 32 3.40 -4.48 -14.68
CA ASP A 32 3.54 -4.96 -16.06
C ASP A 32 2.19 -5.34 -16.68
N ARG A 33 1.22 -5.72 -15.86
CA ARG A 33 -0.17 -5.94 -16.28
C ARG A 33 -1.03 -4.67 -16.30
N GLY A 34 -0.47 -3.51 -15.91
CA GLY A 34 -1.21 -2.25 -15.82
C GLY A 34 -2.27 -2.23 -14.71
N GLU A 35 -2.12 -3.09 -13.70
CA GLU A 35 -3.05 -3.24 -12.58
C GLU A 35 -2.65 -2.43 -11.34
N LEU A 36 -1.35 -2.13 -11.19
CA LEU A 36 -0.83 -1.42 -10.04
C LEU A 36 -1.33 0.02 -9.99
N VAL A 37 -1.67 0.47 -8.81
CA VAL A 37 -1.91 1.88 -8.47
C VAL A 37 -1.13 2.23 -7.22
N VAL A 38 -0.37 3.32 -7.27
CA VAL A 38 0.30 3.93 -6.13
C VAL A 38 -0.37 5.29 -5.88
N LEU A 39 -0.92 5.48 -4.70
CA LEU A 39 -1.50 6.77 -4.31
C LEU A 39 -0.38 7.74 -3.92
N THR A 40 -0.54 9.03 -4.22
CA THR A 40 0.44 10.06 -3.84
C THR A 40 0.64 10.14 -2.33
N ASP A 41 -0.42 9.93 -1.54
CA ASP A 41 -0.35 9.85 -0.07
C ASP A 41 0.57 8.69 0.38
N VAL A 42 0.47 7.54 -0.29
CA VAL A 42 1.29 6.35 -0.01
C VAL A 42 2.73 6.57 -0.47
N ALA A 43 2.93 7.16 -1.66
CA ALA A 43 4.26 7.46 -2.19
C ALA A 43 5.02 8.44 -1.28
N THR A 44 4.37 9.50 -0.80
CA THR A 44 5.00 10.45 0.13
C THR A 44 5.29 9.84 1.49
N SER A 45 4.41 8.96 1.99
CA SER A 45 4.65 8.20 3.23
C SER A 45 5.84 7.25 3.08
N PHE A 46 5.98 6.58 1.93
CA PHE A 46 7.14 5.75 1.60
C PHE A 46 8.43 6.57 1.64
N VAL A 47 8.49 7.71 0.93
CA VAL A 47 9.68 8.59 0.91
C VAL A 47 10.05 9.01 2.33
N ARG A 48 9.07 9.43 3.14
CA ARG A 48 9.29 9.80 4.56
C ARG A 48 9.91 8.65 5.35
N ILE A 49 9.38 7.44 5.22
CA ILE A 49 9.86 6.28 6.00
C ILE A 49 11.29 5.90 5.62
N VAL A 50 11.61 5.84 4.33
CA VAL A 50 12.93 5.36 3.90
C VAL A 50 14.04 6.39 4.08
N THR A 51 13.69 7.68 4.18
CA THR A 51 14.65 8.76 4.38
C THR A 51 14.80 9.21 5.85
N ASP A 52 13.98 8.69 6.77
CA ASP A 52 14.00 9.06 8.19
C ASP A 52 15.01 8.20 8.96
N ASP A 53 16.09 8.82 9.46
CA ASP A 53 17.14 8.18 10.26
C ASP A 53 16.67 7.72 11.65
N ARG A 54 15.55 8.24 12.15
CA ARG A 54 14.92 7.80 13.40
C ARG A 54 14.18 6.48 13.24
N ILE A 55 13.74 6.16 12.02
CA ILE A 55 13.02 4.92 11.69
C ILE A 55 13.99 3.82 11.30
N SER A 56 15.08 4.16 10.61
CA SER A 56 16.08 3.18 10.17
C SER A 56 17.49 3.72 10.33
N ARG A 57 18.41 2.87 10.83
CA ARG A 57 19.85 3.20 10.88
C ARG A 57 20.45 3.38 9.48
N ASP A 58 19.91 2.66 8.50
CA ASP A 58 20.31 2.73 7.09
C ASP A 58 19.30 3.58 6.33
N ARG A 59 19.31 4.90 6.60
CA ARG A 59 18.45 5.80 5.83
C ARG A 59 18.92 5.86 4.38
N ASP A 60 17.93 5.82 3.50
CA ASP A 60 18.16 6.02 2.08
C ASP A 60 18.06 7.50 1.70
N THR A 61 18.60 7.87 0.54
CA THR A 61 18.50 9.24 0.05
C THR A 61 17.15 9.51 -0.59
N PHE A 62 16.73 10.77 -0.61
CA PHE A 62 15.54 11.19 -1.37
C PHE A 62 15.66 10.79 -2.84
N SER A 63 16.86 10.95 -3.45
CA SER A 63 17.11 10.57 -4.84
C SER A 63 16.86 9.08 -5.09
N ALA A 64 17.37 8.20 -4.23
CA ALA A 64 17.18 6.75 -4.36
C ALA A 64 15.70 6.37 -4.21
N ALA A 65 14.97 7.00 -3.29
CA ALA A 65 13.53 6.79 -3.13
C ALA A 65 12.76 7.22 -4.39
N MET A 66 13.10 8.37 -4.97
CA MET A 66 12.47 8.85 -6.19
C MET A 66 12.78 7.97 -7.41
N GLU A 67 14.04 7.53 -7.57
CA GLU A 67 14.43 6.60 -8.65
C GLU A 67 13.61 5.30 -8.59
N PHE A 68 13.38 4.76 -7.39
CA PHE A 68 12.55 3.57 -7.20
C PHE A 68 11.09 3.85 -7.60
N LEU A 69 10.51 4.96 -7.12
CA LEU A 69 9.13 5.32 -7.44
C LEU A 69 8.96 5.59 -8.94
N ASP A 70 9.90 6.31 -9.57
CA ASP A 70 9.87 6.59 -11.00
C ASP A 70 9.95 5.30 -11.83
N ALA A 71 10.82 4.38 -11.44
CA ALA A 71 10.91 3.06 -12.10
C ALA A 71 9.62 2.24 -11.92
N LEU A 72 9.02 2.29 -10.74
CA LEU A 72 7.78 1.57 -10.47
C LEU A 72 6.57 2.21 -11.17
N THR A 73 6.52 3.55 -11.25
CA THR A 73 5.42 4.33 -11.80
C THR A 73 5.76 4.97 -13.15
N ALA A 74 6.65 4.37 -13.94
CA ALA A 74 7.08 4.89 -15.25
C ALA A 74 5.91 5.14 -16.21
N ASP A 75 4.81 4.43 -16.05
CA ASP A 75 3.52 4.82 -16.62
C ASP A 75 2.78 5.73 -15.63
N ALA A 76 2.66 7.02 -15.95
CA ALA A 76 2.00 8.02 -15.11
C ALA A 76 0.56 7.65 -14.66
N ARG A 77 -0.08 6.68 -15.33
CA ARG A 77 -1.40 6.15 -14.92
C ARG A 77 -1.35 5.37 -13.61
N LEU A 78 -0.18 4.95 -13.18
CA LEU A 78 0.00 4.17 -11.96
C LEU A 78 0.06 5.04 -10.71
N LEU A 79 0.50 6.31 -10.82
CA LEU A 79 0.49 7.28 -9.72
C LEU A 79 -0.82 8.07 -9.75
N ARG A 80 -1.62 7.99 -8.69
CA ARG A 80 -2.96 8.60 -8.64
C ARG A 80 -3.26 9.33 -7.35
N GLU A 81 -4.15 10.32 -7.45
CA GLU A 81 -4.82 10.95 -6.33
C GLU A 81 -6.02 10.12 -5.87
N ALA A 82 -6.27 10.12 -4.58
CA ALA A 82 -7.47 9.52 -4.02
C ALA A 82 -8.71 10.38 -4.32
N ARG A 83 -9.87 9.72 -4.54
CA ARG A 83 -11.13 10.42 -4.76
C ARG A 83 -11.71 10.95 -3.47
N ILE A 84 -12.47 12.06 -3.55
CA ILE A 84 -13.17 12.60 -2.38
C ILE A 84 -14.28 11.65 -1.88
N SER A 85 -14.86 10.84 -2.77
CA SER A 85 -15.89 9.83 -2.45
C SER A 85 -15.45 8.82 -1.39
N ARG A 86 -14.12 8.56 -1.25
CA ARG A 86 -13.56 7.71 -0.19
C ARG A 86 -14.01 8.12 1.22
N TRP A 87 -14.32 9.42 1.42
CA TRP A 87 -14.74 9.93 2.71
C TRP A 87 -16.07 9.32 3.19
N ASN A 88 -17.00 9.09 2.28
CA ASN A 88 -18.26 8.42 2.62
C ASN A 88 -18.02 6.96 3.00
N VAL A 89 -17.19 6.25 2.24
CA VAL A 89 -16.80 4.86 2.56
C VAL A 89 -16.10 4.78 3.91
N PHE A 90 -15.18 5.72 4.21
CA PHE A 90 -14.51 5.80 5.50
C PHE A 90 -15.50 5.97 6.67
N ARG A 91 -16.51 6.84 6.52
CA ARG A 91 -17.55 7.02 7.53
C ARG A 91 -18.39 5.76 7.73
N GLU A 92 -18.71 5.04 6.65
CA GLU A 92 -19.43 3.76 6.71
C GLU A 92 -18.61 2.67 7.40
N LEU A 93 -17.30 2.60 7.13
CA LEU A 93 -16.40 1.69 7.84
C LEU A 93 -16.35 2.02 9.34
N GLY A 94 -16.26 3.30 9.70
CA GLY A 94 -16.27 3.74 11.10
C GLY A 94 -17.55 3.39 11.87
N ALA A 95 -18.67 3.22 11.16
CA ALA A 95 -19.91 2.76 11.78
C ALA A 95 -19.94 1.23 12.02
N LYS A 96 -19.08 0.47 11.33
CA LYS A 96 -19.02 -1.02 11.38
C LYS A 96 -17.85 -1.53 12.21
N VAL A 97 -16.74 -0.80 12.21
CA VAL A 97 -15.50 -1.18 12.88
C VAL A 97 -15.13 -0.09 13.88
N ASN A 98 -14.69 -0.50 15.07
CA ASN A 98 -14.22 0.46 16.08
C ASN A 98 -12.85 1.03 15.66
N ILE A 99 -12.87 2.10 14.86
CA ILE A 99 -11.70 2.77 14.32
C ILE A 99 -11.19 3.80 15.33
N SER A 100 -9.93 3.65 15.76
CA SER A 100 -9.28 4.61 16.67
C SER A 100 -7.76 4.59 16.50
N GLY A 101 -7.11 5.70 16.85
CA GLY A 101 -5.65 5.82 16.90
C GLY A 101 -4.95 5.38 15.61
N PRO A 102 -4.00 4.44 15.70
CA PRO A 102 -3.20 3.99 14.56
C PRO A 102 -4.02 3.37 13.41
N LEU A 103 -5.22 2.86 13.72
CA LEU A 103 -6.09 2.25 12.72
C LEU A 103 -6.79 3.28 11.80
N VAL A 104 -6.76 4.56 12.14
CA VAL A 104 -7.43 5.62 11.35
C VAL A 104 -6.83 5.78 9.94
N PRO A 105 -5.50 5.89 9.77
CA PRO A 105 -4.89 5.93 8.43
C PRO A 105 -5.18 4.66 7.60
N ASP A 106 -5.13 3.50 8.24
CA ASP A 106 -5.38 2.20 7.59
C ASP A 106 -6.83 2.10 7.11
N ALA A 107 -7.77 2.57 7.94
CA ALA A 107 -9.19 2.65 7.56
C ALA A 107 -9.43 3.59 6.37
N LEU A 108 -8.68 4.69 6.27
CA LEU A 108 -8.78 5.60 5.13
C LEU A 108 -8.20 4.96 3.85
N LEU A 109 -7.12 4.21 3.95
CA LEU A 109 -6.56 3.46 2.83
C LEU A 109 -7.49 2.31 2.40
N ALA A 110 -8.08 1.59 3.36
CA ALA A 110 -9.10 0.58 3.09
C ALA A 110 -10.32 1.18 2.37
N ALA A 111 -10.83 2.32 2.87
CA ALA A 111 -11.92 3.06 2.23
C ALA A 111 -11.57 3.48 0.80
N THR A 112 -10.33 3.91 0.57
CA THR A 112 -9.85 4.29 -0.77
C THR A 112 -9.83 3.08 -1.70
N SER A 113 -9.34 1.92 -1.22
CA SER A 113 -9.31 0.69 -2.00
C SER A 113 -10.73 0.23 -2.38
N ILE A 114 -11.67 0.30 -1.44
CA ILE A 114 -13.08 -0.02 -1.67
C ILE A 114 -13.70 0.95 -2.68
N ASP A 115 -13.48 2.25 -2.54
CA ASP A 115 -14.01 3.30 -3.43
C ASP A 115 -13.49 3.15 -4.88
N PHE A 116 -12.26 2.68 -5.04
CA PHE A 116 -11.69 2.36 -6.35
C PHE A 116 -12.15 1.00 -6.90
N GLY A 117 -12.80 0.15 -6.09
CA GLY A 117 -13.07 -1.24 -6.43
C GLY A 117 -11.79 -2.07 -6.61
N ALA A 118 -10.75 -1.70 -5.90
CA ALA A 118 -9.42 -2.30 -5.97
C ALA A 118 -9.18 -3.31 -4.85
N ALA A 119 -8.24 -4.23 -5.03
CA ALA A 119 -7.62 -4.95 -3.93
C ALA A 119 -6.45 -4.14 -3.36
N LEU A 120 -6.12 -4.35 -2.09
CA LEU A 120 -4.96 -3.77 -1.41
C LEU A 120 -3.86 -4.83 -1.29
N VAL A 121 -2.64 -4.56 -1.77
CA VAL A 121 -1.48 -5.41 -1.49
C VAL A 121 -0.73 -4.87 -0.28
N THR A 122 -0.62 -5.70 0.76
CA THR A 122 -0.05 -5.33 2.07
C THR A 122 0.55 -6.55 2.77
N ALA A 123 1.46 -6.33 3.71
CA ALA A 123 1.90 -7.34 4.68
C ALA A 123 1.19 -7.20 6.05
N ASP A 124 0.35 -6.17 6.22
CA ASP A 124 -0.32 -5.89 7.47
C ASP A 124 -1.67 -6.62 7.57
N ARG A 125 -1.81 -7.46 8.60
CA ARG A 125 -3.02 -8.24 8.86
C ARG A 125 -4.17 -7.42 9.41
N ASP A 126 -3.92 -6.23 9.93
CA ASP A 126 -4.97 -5.35 10.47
C ASP A 126 -5.99 -4.95 9.39
N PHE A 127 -5.57 -4.93 8.13
CA PHE A 127 -6.48 -4.72 6.99
C PHE A 127 -7.55 -5.81 6.84
N LEU A 128 -7.36 -6.99 7.42
CA LEU A 128 -8.39 -8.04 7.42
C LEU A 128 -9.59 -7.73 8.33
N SER A 129 -9.55 -6.62 9.07
CA SER A 129 -10.65 -6.14 9.91
C SER A 129 -11.67 -5.26 9.17
N PHE A 130 -11.38 -4.83 7.93
CA PHE A 130 -12.22 -3.87 7.19
C PHE A 130 -13.20 -4.58 6.25
N PRO A 131 -14.53 -4.62 6.56
CA PRO A 131 -15.51 -5.30 5.73
C PRO A 131 -15.60 -4.68 4.32
N GLY A 132 -15.69 -5.53 3.30
CA GLY A 132 -15.77 -5.13 1.91
C GLY A 132 -14.40 -4.92 1.23
N LEU A 133 -13.30 -4.97 1.98
CA LEU A 133 -11.96 -4.87 1.42
C LEU A 133 -11.51 -6.21 0.81
N ARG A 134 -10.86 -6.15 -0.34
CA ARG A 134 -10.09 -7.27 -0.91
C ARG A 134 -8.61 -7.05 -0.60
N VAL A 135 -7.96 -8.04 -0.01
CA VAL A 135 -6.57 -7.95 0.43
C VAL A 135 -5.74 -9.03 -0.23
N HIS A 136 -4.65 -8.64 -0.87
CA HIS A 136 -3.55 -9.51 -1.29
C HIS A 136 -2.48 -9.46 -0.19
N LEU A 137 -2.60 -10.36 0.78
CA LEU A 137 -1.73 -10.38 1.96
C LEU A 137 -0.39 -11.04 1.63
N MET A 138 0.70 -10.31 1.75
CA MET A 138 2.06 -10.84 1.63
C MET A 138 2.44 -11.59 2.91
N THR A 139 2.83 -12.85 2.76
CA THR A 139 3.23 -13.72 3.87
C THR A 139 4.56 -14.40 3.55
N SER A 140 5.16 -15.08 4.53
CA SER A 140 6.39 -15.87 4.34
C SER A 140 6.23 -17.02 3.32
N VAL A 141 5.00 -17.41 3.00
CA VAL A 141 4.71 -18.49 2.04
C VAL A 141 4.18 -17.98 0.70
N GLY A 142 4.06 -16.67 0.53
CA GLY A 142 3.57 -16.02 -0.69
C GLY A 142 2.42 -15.06 -0.45
N ILE A 143 1.72 -14.70 -1.53
CA ILE A 143 0.54 -13.83 -1.48
C ILE A 143 -0.69 -14.70 -1.27
N VAL A 144 -1.51 -14.31 -0.29
CA VAL A 144 -2.79 -14.95 0.04
C VAL A 144 -3.92 -13.94 -0.18
N ASP A 145 -4.89 -14.31 -1.00
CA ASP A 145 -6.03 -13.45 -1.31
C ASP A 145 -7.14 -13.62 -0.28
N HIS A 146 -7.62 -12.50 0.23
CA HIS A 146 -8.74 -12.44 1.17
C HIS A 146 -9.82 -11.50 0.65
N ALA A 147 -11.09 -11.94 0.75
CA ALA A 147 -12.25 -11.07 0.63
C ALA A 147 -12.85 -10.92 2.04
N VAL A 148 -12.72 -9.74 2.61
CA VAL A 148 -13.24 -9.47 3.96
C VAL A 148 -14.74 -9.22 3.89
N MET A 149 -15.53 -10.07 4.55
CA MET A 149 -16.99 -10.02 4.57
C MET A 149 -17.55 -9.09 5.62
#